data_ec06be6228f5e3140e0f11c31a2b9eca
#
_entry.id   ec06be6228f5e3140e0f11c31a2b9eca
#
_cell.length_a   1.000
_cell.length_b   1.000
_cell.length_c   1.000
_cell.angle_alpha   90.00
_cell.angle_beta   90.00
_cell.angle_gamma   90.00
#
_symmetry.space_group_name_H-M   'P 1'
#
loop_
_entity.id
_entity.type
_entity.pdbx_description
1 polymer ?
#
loop_
_entity_poly.entity_id
_entity_poly.type
_entity_poly.pdbx_seq_one_letter_code
_entity_poly.pdbx_strand_id
1 'polypeptide(L)'
;VFGWRQPFRHNAVPDWLPSLSPLSPGQQATRRGVVLVHGFLCNRGFWLPWMAALRERGHAHVAVTLEPAFGSIDDYTATIDAAVQRVQEATGMAPVVVGHSMGGLVVRAWLRSLPADSAAARVHRVITLGTPHGGTWAGRFSRSVNGQQMALGGEWVRQLQQEEPAA
;
A
#
# COMPACT_ATOMS: atom_id res chain seq x y z
N VAL A 1 -20.06 -5.88 6.86
CA VAL A 1 -20.55 -4.55 6.53
C VAL A 1 -19.34 -3.77 6.02
N PHE A 2 -19.20 -3.71 4.71
CA PHE A 2 -18.09 -3.01 4.05
C PHE A 2 -18.29 -1.51 4.21
N GLY A 3 -17.32 -0.83 4.83
CA GLY A 3 -17.33 0.61 5.03
C GLY A 3 -17.07 1.35 3.72
N TRP A 4 -18.12 1.57 2.96
CA TRP A 4 -18.13 2.49 1.83
C TRP A 4 -17.83 3.89 2.34
N ARG A 5 -16.82 4.55 1.75
CA ARG A 5 -16.43 5.94 1.98
C ARG A 5 -17.06 6.52 3.25
N GLN A 6 -16.51 6.17 4.40
CA GLN A 6 -16.90 6.81 5.64
C GLN A 6 -16.53 8.29 5.53
N PRO A 7 -17.46 9.22 5.79
CA PRO A 7 -17.19 10.64 5.65
C PRO A 7 -16.08 11.05 6.60
N PHE A 8 -15.23 11.95 6.16
CA PHE A 8 -14.10 12.70 6.72
C PHE A 8 -13.59 12.40 8.16
N ARG A 9 -14.39 11.88 9.06
CA ARG A 9 -14.00 11.58 10.46
C ARG A 9 -13.01 10.42 10.57
N HIS A 10 -13.01 9.47 9.63
CA HIS A 10 -12.15 8.28 9.71
C HIS A 10 -10.75 8.49 9.10
N ASN A 11 -10.55 9.56 8.32
CA ASN A 11 -9.23 10.00 7.94
C ASN A 11 -8.44 10.57 9.14
N ALA A 12 -9.12 10.87 10.24
CA ALA A 12 -8.52 11.40 11.46
C ALA A 12 -7.89 10.34 12.38
N VAL A 13 -8.08 9.03 12.12
CA VAL A 13 -7.36 8.00 12.88
C VAL A 13 -5.88 8.06 12.49
N PRO A 14 -4.99 8.44 13.43
CA PRO A 14 -3.59 8.61 13.11
C PRO A 14 -2.93 7.27 12.80
N ASP A 15 -1.91 7.33 11.95
CA ASP A 15 -0.92 6.28 11.87
C ASP A 15 -0.30 6.05 13.25
N TRP A 16 0.18 4.86 13.49
CA TRP A 16 0.90 4.59 14.72
C TRP A 16 2.37 4.27 14.40
N LEU A 17 3.20 5.27 14.61
CA LEU A 17 4.64 5.18 14.49
C LEU A 17 5.21 5.46 15.87
N PRO A 18 5.55 4.42 16.67
CA PRO A 18 6.18 4.65 17.94
C PRO A 18 7.46 5.46 17.68
N SER A 19 7.54 6.63 18.29
CA SER A 19 8.77 7.41 18.22
C SER A 19 9.90 6.49 18.67
N LEU A 20 10.95 6.39 17.87
CA LEU A 20 12.25 6.00 18.36
C LEU A 20 12.70 7.15 19.28
N SER A 21 12.12 7.21 20.49
CA SER A 21 12.82 7.83 21.61
C SER A 21 14.21 7.20 21.57
N PRO A 22 15.30 7.94 21.81
CA PRO A 22 16.63 7.33 21.76
C PRO A 22 16.58 6.09 22.63
N LEU A 23 16.29 4.97 21.99
CA LEU A 23 16.29 3.67 22.61
C LEU A 23 17.73 3.50 23.08
N SER A 24 17.92 3.12 24.33
CA SER A 24 19.22 2.78 24.85
C SER A 24 19.92 1.86 23.85
N PRO A 25 21.23 2.00 23.63
CA PRO A 25 21.95 1.15 22.69
C PRO A 25 21.62 -0.33 22.97
N GLY A 26 20.92 -0.98 22.03
CA GLY A 26 20.45 -2.37 22.16
C GLY A 26 18.93 -2.59 22.10
N GLN A 27 18.11 -1.55 22.22
CA GLN A 27 16.65 -1.67 22.03
C GLN A 27 16.26 -1.33 20.59
N GLN A 28 16.48 -2.23 19.65
CA GLN A 28 15.88 -2.14 18.32
C GLN A 28 14.38 -2.47 18.39
N ALA A 29 13.57 -1.84 17.52
CA ALA A 29 12.19 -2.25 17.36
C ALA A 29 12.17 -3.76 17.06
N THR A 30 11.54 -4.55 17.92
CA THR A 30 11.53 -6.02 17.79
C THR A 30 10.52 -6.49 16.74
N ARG A 31 9.74 -5.58 16.17
CA ARG A 31 8.63 -5.91 15.25
C ARG A 31 8.64 -5.04 14.01
N ARG A 32 8.49 -5.69 12.87
CA ARG A 32 8.34 -4.99 11.58
C ARG A 32 7.04 -4.19 11.56
N GLY A 33 7.09 -3.05 10.90
CA GLY A 33 5.91 -2.25 10.65
C GLY A 33 5.15 -2.69 9.40
N VAL A 34 3.96 -2.11 9.22
CA VAL A 34 3.02 -2.46 8.14
C VAL A 34 2.57 -1.20 7.40
N VAL A 35 2.57 -1.25 6.07
CA VAL A 35 1.92 -0.26 5.21
C VAL A 35 0.64 -0.87 4.63
N LEU A 36 -0.48 -0.16 4.74
CA LEU A 36 -1.81 -0.62 4.34
C LEU A 36 -2.32 0.23 3.16
N VAL A 37 -2.59 -0.42 2.03
CA VAL A 37 -3.01 0.23 0.77
C VAL A 37 -4.40 -0.23 0.38
N HIS A 38 -5.37 0.68 0.37
CA HIS A 38 -6.77 0.38 0.05
C HIS A 38 -7.04 0.20 -1.45
N GLY A 39 -8.24 -0.28 -1.78
CA GLY A 39 -8.69 -0.49 -3.15
C GLY A 39 -9.41 0.72 -3.77
N PHE A 40 -9.89 0.52 -5.00
CA PHE A 40 -10.67 1.50 -5.76
C PHE A 40 -11.91 1.94 -4.97
N LEU A 41 -12.24 3.23 -5.03
CA LEU A 41 -13.36 3.86 -4.33
C LEU A 41 -13.34 3.71 -2.78
N CYS A 42 -12.25 3.26 -2.20
CA CYS A 42 -12.04 3.21 -0.76
C CYS A 42 -11.18 4.40 -0.29
N ASN A 43 -10.91 4.44 0.99
CA ASN A 43 -9.89 5.27 1.61
C ASN A 43 -9.24 4.51 2.78
N ARG A 44 -8.30 5.12 3.50
CA ARG A 44 -7.62 4.49 4.64
C ARG A 44 -8.58 3.95 5.72
N GLY A 45 -9.80 4.47 5.81
CA GLY A 45 -10.83 4.00 6.73
C GLY A 45 -11.22 2.53 6.54
N PHE A 46 -10.98 1.96 5.36
CA PHE A 46 -11.11 0.53 5.10
C PHE A 46 -10.29 -0.32 6.08
N TRP A 47 -9.14 0.20 6.52
CA TRP A 47 -8.19 -0.50 7.36
C TRP A 47 -8.36 -0.28 8.87
N LEU A 48 -9.38 0.46 9.33
CA LEU A 48 -9.57 0.76 10.75
C LEU A 48 -9.49 -0.45 11.69
N PRO A 49 -10.14 -1.60 11.39
CA PRO A 49 -10.02 -2.78 12.24
C PRO A 49 -8.59 -3.35 12.29
N TRP A 50 -7.89 -3.29 11.15
CA TRP A 50 -6.50 -3.74 11.06
C TRP A 50 -5.54 -2.80 11.81
N MET A 51 -5.75 -1.48 11.68
CA MET A 51 -4.95 -0.48 12.40
C MET A 51 -5.09 -0.65 13.91
N ALA A 52 -6.31 -0.88 14.42
CA ALA A 52 -6.54 -1.15 15.84
C ALA A 52 -5.80 -2.42 16.28
N ALA A 53 -5.95 -3.53 15.56
CA ALA A 53 -5.30 -4.79 15.86
C ALA A 53 -3.77 -4.73 15.78
N LEU A 54 -3.21 -3.98 14.82
CA LEU A 54 -1.76 -3.78 14.70
C LEU A 54 -1.23 -2.96 15.88
N ARG A 55 -1.94 -1.92 16.28
CA ARG A 55 -1.58 -1.08 17.43
C ARG A 55 -1.59 -1.89 18.73
N GLU A 56 -2.63 -2.68 18.98
CA GLU A 56 -2.72 -3.56 20.15
C GLU A 56 -1.55 -4.54 20.24
N ARG A 57 -1.07 -5.00 19.08
CA ARG A 57 0.09 -5.92 18.97
C ARG A 57 1.44 -5.21 18.93
N GLY A 58 1.47 -3.88 18.98
CA GLY A 58 2.70 -3.09 18.97
C GLY A 58 3.41 -3.07 17.60
N HIS A 59 2.67 -3.18 16.49
CA HIS A 59 3.22 -3.02 15.15
C HIS A 59 3.04 -1.60 14.65
N ALA A 60 4.14 -0.90 14.36
CA ALA A 60 4.09 0.36 13.64
C ALA A 60 3.30 0.22 12.34
N HIS A 61 2.45 1.19 12.03
CA HIS A 61 1.69 1.12 10.78
C HIS A 61 1.34 2.48 10.22
N VAL A 62 1.24 2.51 8.89
CA VAL A 62 0.74 3.62 8.08
C VAL A 62 -0.34 3.09 7.17
N ALA A 63 -1.51 3.73 7.13
CA ALA A 63 -2.55 3.46 6.15
C ALA A 63 -2.65 4.65 5.20
N VAL A 64 -2.39 4.43 3.91
CA VAL A 64 -2.42 5.50 2.91
C VAL A 64 -3.84 5.79 2.43
N THR A 65 -4.06 7.01 1.94
CA THR A 65 -5.22 7.37 1.11
C THR A 65 -4.68 7.71 -0.29
N LEU A 66 -5.21 7.04 -1.31
CA LEU A 66 -4.80 7.23 -2.71
C LEU A 66 -5.60 8.38 -3.32
N GLU A 67 -4.94 9.50 -3.56
CA GLU A 67 -5.53 10.71 -4.13
C GLU A 67 -4.75 11.18 -5.37
N PRO A 68 -5.44 11.70 -6.39
CA PRO A 68 -6.91 11.81 -6.55
C PRO A 68 -7.57 10.43 -6.78
N ALA A 69 -8.81 10.22 -6.33
CA ALA A 69 -9.49 8.92 -6.33
C ALA A 69 -9.60 8.25 -7.72
N PHE A 70 -9.51 9.01 -8.80
CA PHE A 70 -9.62 8.56 -10.20
C PHE A 70 -8.35 8.80 -11.02
N GLY A 71 -7.23 9.08 -10.35
CA GLY A 71 -5.92 9.28 -10.97
C GLY A 71 -5.32 7.99 -11.54
N SER A 72 -4.15 8.10 -12.16
CA SER A 72 -3.39 6.94 -12.60
C SER A 72 -2.88 6.11 -11.42
N ILE A 73 -2.84 4.79 -11.58
CA ILE A 73 -2.21 3.89 -10.60
C ILE A 73 -0.73 4.26 -10.41
N ASP A 74 -0.07 4.69 -11.49
CA ASP A 74 1.34 5.07 -11.45
C ASP A 74 1.60 6.34 -10.62
N ASP A 75 0.62 7.26 -10.53
CA ASP A 75 0.73 8.48 -9.74
C ASP A 75 0.78 8.22 -8.22
N TYR A 76 0.30 7.05 -7.78
CA TYR A 76 0.26 6.70 -6.36
C TYR A 76 1.58 6.10 -5.84
N THR A 77 2.54 5.82 -6.72
CA THR A 77 3.81 5.18 -6.34
C THR A 77 4.60 6.00 -5.32
N ALA A 78 4.63 7.32 -5.47
CA ALA A 78 5.28 8.22 -4.52
C ALA A 78 4.61 8.19 -3.12
N THR A 79 3.29 8.01 -3.07
CA THR A 79 2.55 7.87 -1.80
C THR A 79 2.95 6.58 -1.07
N ILE A 80 3.14 5.48 -1.81
CA ILE A 80 3.60 4.22 -1.23
C ILE A 80 5.03 4.35 -0.75
N ASP A 81 5.91 4.95 -1.56
CA ASP A 81 7.31 5.14 -1.21
C ASP A 81 7.49 5.94 0.08
N ALA A 82 6.79 7.06 0.20
CA ALA A 82 6.79 7.88 1.41
C ALA A 82 6.26 7.13 2.64
N ALA A 83 5.21 6.30 2.50
CA ALA A 83 4.67 5.50 3.58
C ALA A 83 5.65 4.41 4.04
N VAL A 84 6.30 3.74 3.10
CA VAL A 84 7.35 2.73 3.37
C VAL A 84 8.51 3.38 4.10
N GLN A 85 8.99 4.54 3.63
CA GLN A 85 10.07 5.26 4.26
C GLN A 85 9.74 5.63 5.72
N ARG A 86 8.57 6.19 5.98
CA ARG A 86 8.12 6.55 7.34
C ARG A 86 8.12 5.35 8.29
N VAL A 87 7.63 4.20 7.83
CA VAL A 87 7.62 2.98 8.65
C VAL A 87 9.03 2.45 8.87
N GLN A 88 9.87 2.51 7.83
CA GLN A 88 11.27 2.07 7.91
C GLN A 88 12.09 2.95 8.86
N GLU A 89 11.91 4.27 8.82
CA GLU A 89 12.52 5.22 9.76
C GLU A 89 12.08 4.95 11.21
N ALA A 90 10.79 4.66 11.42
CA ALA A 90 10.24 4.40 12.76
C ALA A 90 10.66 3.03 13.35
N THR A 91 11.03 2.06 12.52
CA THR A 91 11.31 0.69 12.97
C THR A 91 12.76 0.22 12.74
N GLY A 92 13.50 0.92 11.87
CA GLY A 92 14.82 0.47 11.38
C GLY A 92 14.75 -0.76 10.45
N MET A 93 13.55 -1.18 10.02
CA MET A 93 13.34 -2.42 9.27
C MET A 93 12.46 -2.18 8.06
N ALA A 94 12.74 -2.87 6.94
CA ALA A 94 11.85 -2.93 5.79
C ALA A 94 10.45 -3.46 6.19
N PRO A 95 9.35 -2.74 5.88
CA PRO A 95 8.00 -3.11 6.32
C PRO A 95 7.41 -4.28 5.54
N VAL A 96 6.28 -4.79 6.03
CA VAL A 96 5.32 -5.56 5.24
C VAL A 96 4.36 -4.58 4.58
N VAL A 97 4.08 -4.75 3.28
CA VAL A 97 3.12 -3.93 2.54
C VAL A 97 1.91 -4.79 2.20
N VAL A 98 0.71 -4.34 2.59
CA VAL A 98 -0.56 -5.05 2.34
C VAL A 98 -1.41 -4.23 1.39
N GLY A 99 -1.72 -4.76 0.21
CA GLY A 99 -2.57 -4.12 -0.79
C GLY A 99 -3.89 -4.86 -0.98
N HIS A 100 -5.01 -4.14 -0.88
CA HIS A 100 -6.33 -4.68 -1.15
C HIS A 100 -6.83 -4.26 -2.53
N SER A 101 -7.34 -5.20 -3.34
CA SER A 101 -7.92 -4.93 -4.66
C SER A 101 -6.95 -4.11 -5.54
N MET A 102 -7.36 -2.93 -6.06
CA MET A 102 -6.50 -2.01 -6.80
C MET A 102 -5.20 -1.68 -6.03
N GLY A 103 -5.25 -1.60 -4.70
CA GLY A 103 -4.07 -1.31 -3.88
C GLY A 103 -2.90 -2.28 -4.09
N GLY A 104 -3.18 -3.55 -4.41
CA GLY A 104 -2.14 -4.49 -4.77
C GLY A 104 -1.48 -4.19 -6.12
N LEU A 105 -2.23 -3.64 -7.09
CA LEU A 105 -1.67 -3.17 -8.36
C LEU A 105 -0.81 -1.91 -8.15
N VAL A 106 -1.23 -1.00 -7.27
CA VAL A 106 -0.43 0.18 -6.88
C VAL A 106 0.91 -0.25 -6.27
N VAL A 107 0.89 -1.24 -5.38
CA VAL A 107 2.14 -1.78 -4.78
C VAL A 107 3.05 -2.39 -5.85
N ARG A 108 2.51 -3.13 -6.81
CA ARG A 108 3.29 -3.68 -7.94
C ARG A 108 3.89 -2.58 -8.81
N ALA A 109 3.10 -1.53 -9.15
CA ALA A 109 3.58 -0.38 -9.89
C ALA A 109 4.72 0.35 -9.14
N TRP A 110 4.60 0.47 -7.81
CA TRP A 110 5.66 1.01 -6.97
C TRP A 110 6.92 0.14 -7.02
N LEU A 111 6.81 -1.19 -6.87
CA LEU A 111 7.96 -2.09 -6.97
C LEU A 111 8.67 -1.97 -8.32
N ARG A 112 7.90 -1.90 -9.42
CA ARG A 112 8.42 -1.68 -10.77
C ARG A 112 9.20 -0.37 -10.89
N SER A 113 8.80 0.68 -10.17
CA SER A 113 9.43 2.00 -10.21
C SER A 113 10.74 2.07 -9.40
N LEU A 114 11.03 1.07 -8.57
CA LEU A 114 12.24 1.03 -7.79
C LEU A 114 13.48 0.70 -8.66
N PRO A 115 14.66 1.21 -8.29
CA PRO A 115 15.90 0.76 -8.93
C PRO A 115 16.05 -0.76 -8.80
N ALA A 116 16.65 -1.39 -9.81
CA ALA A 116 16.98 -2.81 -9.77
C ALA A 116 17.74 -3.13 -8.46
N ASP A 117 17.46 -4.29 -7.89
CA ASP A 117 18.07 -4.79 -6.64
C ASP A 117 17.74 -4.01 -5.35
N SER A 118 16.94 -2.95 -5.41
CA SER A 118 16.59 -2.17 -4.21
C SER A 118 15.34 -2.68 -3.48
N ALA A 119 14.52 -3.50 -4.13
CA ALA A 119 13.23 -3.95 -3.59
C ALA A 119 13.37 -4.67 -2.23
N ALA A 120 14.35 -5.55 -2.07
CA ALA A 120 14.60 -6.28 -0.83
C ALA A 120 15.01 -5.36 0.35
N ALA A 121 15.63 -4.22 0.06
CA ALA A 121 15.97 -3.23 1.08
C ALA A 121 14.77 -2.34 1.45
N ARG A 122 13.78 -2.21 0.55
CA ARG A 122 12.61 -1.35 0.72
C ARG A 122 11.40 -2.07 1.31
N VAL A 123 11.23 -3.35 1.00
CA VAL A 123 10.07 -4.13 1.47
C VAL A 123 10.49 -5.54 1.87
N HIS A 124 10.02 -5.98 3.03
CA HIS A 124 10.26 -7.34 3.51
C HIS A 124 9.34 -8.36 2.84
N ARG A 125 8.07 -8.00 2.69
CA ARG A 125 7.04 -8.85 2.07
C ARG A 125 5.89 -8.02 1.55
N VAL A 126 5.34 -8.41 0.41
CA VAL A 126 4.09 -7.89 -0.12
C VAL A 126 2.99 -8.93 0.05
N ILE A 127 1.83 -8.51 0.54
CA ILE A 127 0.62 -9.33 0.67
C ILE A 127 -0.49 -8.65 -0.12
N THR A 128 -1.10 -9.37 -1.04
CA THR A 128 -2.22 -8.86 -1.82
C THR A 128 -3.52 -9.58 -1.45
N LEU A 129 -4.58 -8.83 -1.28
CA LEU A 129 -5.90 -9.32 -0.90
C LEU A 129 -6.91 -8.98 -2.00
N GLY A 130 -7.40 -9.99 -2.72
CA GLY A 130 -8.37 -9.81 -3.79
C GLY A 130 -7.91 -8.89 -4.92
N THR A 131 -6.61 -8.84 -5.20
CA THR A 131 -6.03 -8.00 -6.25
C THR A 131 -6.25 -8.62 -7.62
N PRO A 132 -6.79 -7.86 -8.59
CA PRO A 132 -6.99 -8.35 -9.95
C PRO A 132 -5.67 -8.29 -10.73
N HIS A 133 -4.74 -9.21 -10.49
CA HIS A 133 -3.40 -9.22 -11.06
C HIS A 133 -3.37 -9.30 -12.60
N GLY A 134 -4.37 -9.89 -13.22
CA GLY A 134 -4.55 -9.93 -14.68
C GLY A 134 -5.54 -8.89 -15.19
N GLY A 135 -5.99 -7.97 -14.32
CA GLY A 135 -7.05 -7.03 -14.61
C GLY A 135 -8.45 -7.56 -14.28
N THR A 136 -9.45 -6.75 -14.52
CA THR A 136 -10.86 -7.06 -14.28
C THR A 136 -11.72 -6.75 -15.50
N TRP A 137 -12.75 -7.57 -15.73
CA TRP A 137 -13.70 -7.32 -16.82
C TRP A 137 -14.40 -5.96 -16.66
N ALA A 138 -14.73 -5.55 -15.44
CA ALA A 138 -15.34 -4.26 -15.15
C ALA A 138 -14.47 -3.06 -15.57
N GLY A 139 -13.16 -3.21 -15.60
CA GLY A 139 -12.22 -2.18 -16.04
C GLY A 139 -12.43 -1.74 -17.49
N ARG A 140 -12.93 -2.63 -18.35
CA ARG A 140 -13.23 -2.33 -19.77
C ARG A 140 -14.32 -1.27 -19.96
N PHE A 141 -15.18 -1.10 -18.97
CA PHE A 141 -16.30 -0.13 -18.99
C PHE A 141 -16.02 1.10 -18.16
N SER A 142 -14.86 1.19 -17.55
CA SER A 142 -14.50 2.33 -16.71
C SER A 142 -14.22 3.57 -17.56
N ARG A 143 -14.61 4.73 -17.02
CA ARG A 143 -14.27 6.05 -17.57
C ARG A 143 -13.12 6.71 -16.82
N SER A 144 -12.70 6.17 -15.67
CA SER A 144 -11.56 6.68 -14.91
C SER A 144 -10.26 6.07 -15.40
N VAL A 145 -9.15 6.80 -15.24
CA VAL A 145 -7.82 6.36 -15.67
C VAL A 145 -7.43 5.05 -14.99
N ASN A 146 -7.48 5.00 -13.67
CA ASN A 146 -7.16 3.79 -12.90
C ASN A 146 -8.10 2.61 -13.20
N GLY A 147 -9.39 2.89 -13.47
CA GLY A 147 -10.33 1.86 -13.88
C GLY A 147 -9.98 1.25 -15.25
N GLN A 148 -9.58 2.06 -16.22
CA GLN A 148 -9.11 1.60 -17.52
C GLN A 148 -7.79 0.82 -17.41
N GLN A 149 -6.87 1.25 -16.57
CA GLN A 149 -5.63 0.53 -16.29
C GLN A 149 -5.90 -0.87 -15.72
N MET A 150 -6.99 -1.06 -14.98
CA MET A 150 -7.42 -2.36 -14.46
C MET A 150 -8.20 -3.21 -15.49
N ALA A 151 -8.29 -2.82 -16.76
CA ALA A 151 -9.00 -3.62 -17.76
C ALA A 151 -8.33 -4.99 -17.95
N LEU A 152 -9.16 -6.05 -17.99
CA LEU A 152 -8.70 -7.42 -18.20
C LEU A 152 -7.93 -7.55 -19.52
N GLY A 153 -6.68 -8.01 -19.46
CA GLY A 153 -5.77 -8.12 -20.60
C GLY A 153 -5.44 -6.77 -21.24
N GLY A 154 -5.66 -5.66 -20.52
CA GLY A 154 -5.28 -4.31 -20.96
C GLY A 154 -3.77 -4.15 -21.07
N GLU A 155 -3.35 -3.16 -21.84
CA GLU A 155 -1.91 -2.91 -22.08
C GLU A 155 -1.15 -2.64 -20.79
N TRP A 156 -1.69 -1.79 -19.93
CA TRP A 156 -1.05 -1.42 -18.65
C TRP A 156 -0.79 -2.65 -17.76
N VAL A 157 -1.78 -3.56 -17.64
CA VAL A 157 -1.62 -4.79 -16.83
C VAL A 157 -0.58 -5.71 -17.45
N ARG A 158 -0.53 -5.83 -18.79
CA ARG A 158 0.48 -6.64 -19.48
C ARG A 158 1.88 -6.08 -19.28
N GLN A 159 2.07 -4.76 -19.41
CA GLN A 159 3.34 -4.10 -19.15
C GLN A 159 3.79 -4.31 -17.71
N LEU A 160 2.85 -4.15 -16.75
CA LEU A 160 3.15 -4.39 -15.34
C LEU A 160 3.66 -5.83 -15.09
N GLN A 161 3.09 -6.83 -15.77
CA GLN A 161 3.50 -8.23 -15.66
C GLN A 161 4.88 -8.50 -16.28
N GLN A 162 5.24 -7.79 -17.35
CA GLN A 162 6.52 -7.97 -18.06
C GLN A 162 7.69 -7.27 -17.39
N GLU A 163 7.43 -6.16 -16.70
CA GLU A 163 8.44 -5.28 -16.12
C GLU A 163 8.65 -5.50 -14.61
N GLU A 164 7.94 -6.46 -14.00
CA GLU A 164 8.17 -6.80 -12.60
C GLU A 164 9.57 -7.43 -12.43
N PRO A 165 10.34 -6.95 -11.45
CA PRO A 165 11.58 -7.62 -11.10
C PRO A 165 11.27 -9.06 -10.69
N ALA A 166 12.08 -10.00 -11.15
CA ALA A 166 11.99 -11.39 -10.72
C ALA A 166 12.11 -11.46 -9.18
N ALA A 167 11.13 -12.10 -8.53
CA ALA A 167 11.06 -12.24 -7.08
C ALA A 167 12.11 -13.25 -6.57
#